data_86bd0b88a7bfe374c0b84ae554e6ebfe
#
_entry.id   86bd0b88a7bfe374c0b84ae554e6ebfe
#
_cell.length_a   1.000
_cell.length_b   1.000
_cell.length_c   1.000
_cell.angle_alpha   90.00
_cell.angle_beta   90.00
_cell.angle_gamma   90.00
#
_symmetry.space_group_name_H-M   'P 1'
#
loop_
_entity.id
_entity.type
_entity.pdbx_description
1 polymer ?
#
loop_
_entity_poly.entity_id
_entity_poly.type
_entity_poly.pdbx_seq_one_letter_code
_entity_poly.pdbx_strand_id
1 'polypeptide(L)'
;LQEVMEDVRRICGDVHCDIYELKNGASFEYMGRVGKLPRPMKGKEALLYIKEKLGILDLRYAGNTDIIVHKVAVLGGAGSEFASLAKARGADLYLTGDLKYHEAQDAAAMGLLIADGGHFYTERVIVPKLAERIRKEAEKRHWDLEVLEDTGAEDIFSHL
;
A
#
# COMPACT_ATOMS: atom_id res chain seq x y z
N LEU A 1 -17.37 -5.89 -0.17
CA LEU A 1 -16.15 -5.96 0.64
C LEU A 1 -15.59 -7.37 0.67
N GLN A 2 -16.39 -8.43 0.95
CA GLN A 2 -15.94 -9.82 0.94
C GLN A 2 -15.37 -10.27 -0.41
N GLU A 3 -15.99 -9.89 -1.53
CA GLU A 3 -15.50 -10.22 -2.89
C GLU A 3 -14.14 -9.53 -3.20
N VAL A 4 -13.95 -8.29 -2.75
CA VAL A 4 -12.65 -7.59 -2.90
C VAL A 4 -11.56 -8.28 -2.08
N MET A 5 -11.92 -8.77 -0.90
CA MET A 5 -11.01 -9.51 -0.02
C MET A 5 -10.62 -10.86 -0.62
N GLU A 6 -11.55 -11.53 -1.32
CA GLU A 6 -11.27 -12.78 -2.03
C GLU A 6 -10.36 -12.55 -3.24
N ASP A 7 -10.53 -11.45 -3.98
CA ASP A 7 -9.66 -11.09 -5.10
C ASP A 7 -8.26 -10.69 -4.62
N VAL A 8 -8.15 -9.97 -3.51
CA VAL A 8 -6.86 -9.65 -2.90
C VAL A 8 -6.16 -10.91 -2.39
N ARG A 9 -6.89 -11.86 -1.76
CA ARG A 9 -6.34 -13.15 -1.35
C ARG A 9 -5.85 -13.99 -2.53
N ARG A 10 -6.57 -13.95 -3.65
CA ARG A 10 -6.19 -14.69 -4.87
C ARG A 10 -4.93 -14.15 -5.51
N ILE A 11 -4.69 -12.83 -5.44
CA ILE A 11 -3.54 -12.16 -6.06
C ILE A 11 -2.32 -12.17 -5.15
N CYS A 12 -2.51 -12.04 -3.84
CA CYS A 12 -1.46 -11.82 -2.85
C CYS A 12 -1.21 -13.02 -1.91
N GLY A 13 -1.97 -14.12 -2.06
CA GLY A 13 -1.92 -15.24 -1.11
C GLY A 13 -2.66 -14.93 0.20
N ASP A 14 -2.30 -15.62 1.30
CA ASP A 14 -2.90 -15.39 2.62
C ASP A 14 -2.52 -14.01 3.18
N VAL A 15 -3.22 -12.99 2.72
CA VAL A 15 -3.13 -11.62 3.22
C VAL A 15 -4.11 -11.49 4.38
N HIS A 16 -3.59 -11.40 5.60
CA HIS A 16 -4.39 -10.90 6.71
C HIS A 16 -4.53 -9.38 6.53
N CYS A 17 -5.72 -9.00 6.05
CA CYS A 17 -6.05 -7.61 5.85
C CYS A 17 -6.61 -7.07 7.15
N ASP A 18 -5.87 -6.26 7.90
CA ASP A 18 -6.43 -5.32 8.88
C ASP A 18 -5.33 -4.50 9.53
N ILE A 19 -5.13 -3.29 9.06
CA ILE A 19 -4.35 -2.32 9.82
C ILE A 19 -5.28 -1.52 10.74
N TYR A 20 -6.50 -1.22 10.30
CA TYR A 20 -7.45 -0.43 11.06
C TYR A 20 -8.86 -0.93 11.03
N GLU A 21 -9.53 -0.68 12.15
CA GLU A 21 -10.97 -0.71 12.29
C GLU A 21 -11.48 0.73 12.42
N LEU A 22 -12.13 1.25 11.37
CA LEU A 22 -12.91 2.48 11.46
C LEU A 22 -14.32 2.11 11.91
N LYS A 23 -14.71 2.55 13.10
CA LYS A 23 -16.06 2.34 13.61
C LYS A 23 -16.96 3.47 13.12
N ASN A 24 -17.65 3.25 11.99
CA ASN A 24 -18.74 4.10 11.53
C ASN A 24 -20.06 3.32 11.65
N GLY A 25 -20.75 3.45 12.78
CA GLY A 25 -22.03 2.78 12.99
C GLY A 25 -21.90 1.26 13.04
N ALA A 26 -22.70 0.54 12.25
CA ALA A 26 -22.75 -0.92 12.22
C ALA A 26 -21.80 -1.58 11.21
N SER A 27 -20.96 -0.82 10.49
CA SER A 27 -19.97 -1.33 9.54
C SER A 27 -18.55 -1.03 9.99
N PHE A 28 -17.65 -2.00 9.79
CA PHE A 28 -16.22 -1.81 10.01
C PHE A 28 -15.55 -1.56 8.67
N GLU A 29 -14.85 -0.45 8.56
CA GLU A 29 -14.02 -0.13 7.40
C GLU A 29 -12.55 -0.23 7.81
N TYR A 30 -11.73 -0.79 6.94
CA TYR A 30 -10.33 -1.04 7.21
C TYR A 30 -9.46 -0.24 6.24
N MET A 31 -8.46 0.46 6.77
CA MET A 31 -7.47 1.20 5.99
C MET A 31 -6.15 0.42 5.93
N GLY A 32 -5.47 0.47 4.78
CA GLY A 32 -4.21 -0.22 4.57
C GLY A 32 -4.35 -1.74 4.52
N ARG A 33 -3.22 -2.41 4.39
CA ARG A 33 -3.12 -3.87 4.33
C ARG A 33 -1.80 -4.31 4.95
N VAL A 34 -1.81 -5.50 5.57
CA VAL A 34 -0.60 -6.18 6.05
C VAL A 34 -0.55 -7.56 5.41
N GLY A 35 0.56 -7.90 4.80
CA GLY A 35 0.74 -9.17 4.11
C GLY A 35 2.13 -9.74 4.27
N LYS A 36 2.27 -11.06 4.07
CA LYS A 36 3.58 -11.71 3.98
C LYS A 36 4.10 -11.59 2.55
N LEU A 37 5.40 -11.39 2.41
CA LEU A 37 6.06 -11.50 1.12
C LEU A 37 6.04 -12.97 0.66
N PRO A 38 6.01 -13.23 -0.66
CA PRO A 38 6.10 -14.59 -1.21
C PRO A 38 7.35 -15.33 -0.76
N ARG A 39 8.44 -14.61 -0.56
CA ARG A 39 9.68 -15.06 0.07
C ARG A 39 10.27 -13.95 0.94
N PRO A 40 10.93 -14.29 2.05
CA PRO A 40 11.69 -13.30 2.81
C PRO A 40 12.80 -12.69 1.95
N MET A 41 13.06 -11.41 2.13
CA MET A 41 14.15 -10.71 1.44
C MET A 41 14.79 -9.66 2.34
N LYS A 42 16.02 -9.24 2.04
CA LYS A 42 16.66 -8.13 2.77
C LYS A 42 15.88 -6.84 2.57
N GLY A 43 15.90 -5.96 3.58
CA GLY A 43 15.17 -4.68 3.53
C GLY A 43 15.50 -3.87 2.28
N LYS A 44 16.77 -3.78 1.89
CA LYS A 44 17.18 -3.10 0.66
C LYS A 44 16.56 -3.74 -0.61
N GLU A 45 16.52 -5.06 -0.68
CA GLU A 45 15.90 -5.81 -1.78
C GLU A 45 14.38 -5.54 -1.82
N ALA A 46 13.71 -5.55 -0.66
CA ALA A 46 12.29 -5.26 -0.55
C ALA A 46 11.96 -3.84 -1.01
N LEU A 47 12.76 -2.85 -0.64
CA LEU A 47 12.60 -1.45 -1.10
C LEU A 47 12.75 -1.33 -2.61
N LEU A 48 13.76 -1.97 -3.21
CA LEU A 48 13.96 -1.98 -4.65
C LEU A 48 12.81 -2.67 -5.39
N TYR A 49 12.34 -3.78 -4.85
CA TYR A 49 11.18 -4.49 -5.39
C TYR A 49 9.93 -3.62 -5.39
N ILE A 50 9.64 -2.92 -4.28
CA ILE A 50 8.51 -1.98 -4.17
C ILE A 50 8.66 -0.83 -5.19
N LYS A 51 9.86 -0.24 -5.26
CA LYS A 51 10.16 0.85 -6.18
C LYS A 51 9.86 0.45 -7.63
N GLU A 52 10.33 -0.72 -8.05
CA GLU A 52 10.10 -1.27 -9.39
C GLU A 52 8.61 -1.53 -9.65
N LYS A 53 7.93 -2.22 -8.73
CA LYS A 53 6.53 -2.64 -8.91
C LYS A 53 5.54 -1.48 -8.99
N LEU A 54 5.81 -0.40 -8.29
CA LEU A 54 4.97 0.81 -8.29
C LEU A 54 5.44 1.88 -9.27
N GLY A 55 6.60 1.68 -9.91
CA GLY A 55 7.19 2.66 -10.82
C GLY A 55 7.59 3.96 -10.11
N ILE A 56 7.99 3.87 -8.83
CA ILE A 56 8.37 5.02 -8.02
C ILE A 56 9.71 5.56 -8.52
N LEU A 57 9.76 6.86 -8.84
CA LEU A 57 10.99 7.49 -9.34
C LEU A 57 11.98 7.74 -8.21
N ASP A 58 11.51 8.24 -7.08
CA ASP A 58 12.33 8.51 -5.89
C ASP A 58 11.68 7.93 -4.64
N LEU A 59 12.31 6.89 -4.08
CA LEU A 59 11.85 6.21 -2.87
C LEU A 59 12.70 6.65 -1.70
N ARG A 60 12.11 7.39 -0.76
CA ARG A 60 12.75 7.70 0.52
C ARG A 60 12.47 6.60 1.54
N TYR A 61 13.38 6.39 2.47
CA TYR A 61 13.17 5.44 3.55
C TYR A 61 13.92 5.81 4.81
N ALA A 62 13.48 5.24 5.93
CA ALA A 62 14.18 5.31 7.22
C ALA A 62 14.17 3.94 7.89
N GLY A 63 15.18 3.65 8.71
CA GLY A 63 15.35 2.38 9.41
C GLY A 63 16.45 1.51 8.82
N ASN A 64 16.62 0.33 9.41
CA ASN A 64 17.70 -0.60 9.05
C ASN A 64 17.33 -1.45 7.85
N THR A 65 18.11 -1.40 6.76
CA THR A 65 17.92 -2.18 5.54
C THR A 65 18.56 -3.58 5.58
N ASP A 66 19.34 -3.90 6.61
CA ASP A 66 19.95 -5.23 6.77
C ASP A 66 19.01 -6.26 7.39
N ILE A 67 17.85 -5.84 7.83
CA ILE A 67 16.82 -6.75 8.36
C ILE A 67 16.29 -7.68 7.27
N ILE A 68 15.75 -8.82 7.69
CA ILE A 68 14.98 -9.69 6.81
C ILE A 68 13.51 -9.29 6.91
N VAL A 69 12.92 -8.90 5.80
CA VAL A 69 11.51 -8.55 5.68
C VAL A 69 10.71 -9.79 5.32
N HIS A 70 9.81 -10.17 6.19
CA HIS A 70 8.84 -11.25 6.00
C HIS A 70 7.44 -10.68 5.73
N LYS A 71 7.11 -9.59 6.43
CA LYS A 71 5.77 -9.00 6.42
C LYS A 71 5.84 -7.51 6.10
N VAL A 72 5.02 -7.09 5.16
CA VAL A 72 4.92 -5.69 4.72
C VAL A 72 3.54 -5.15 5.05
N ALA A 73 3.49 -3.93 5.57
CA ALA A 73 2.30 -3.13 5.66
C ALA A 73 2.29 -2.08 4.55
N VAL A 74 1.12 -1.76 4.02
CA VAL A 74 0.94 -0.73 2.99
C VAL A 74 -0.30 0.12 3.27
N LEU A 75 -0.17 1.42 3.10
CA LEU A 75 -1.27 2.37 3.07
C LEU A 75 -0.94 3.45 2.03
N GLY A 76 -1.75 3.57 0.97
CA GLY A 76 -1.57 4.59 -0.06
C GLY A 76 -1.86 5.99 0.48
N GLY A 77 -1.21 6.99 -0.13
CA GLY A 77 -1.31 8.38 0.33
C GLY A 77 -0.64 8.60 1.69
N ALA A 78 -1.07 9.62 2.42
CA ALA A 78 -0.56 9.95 3.74
C ALA A 78 -1.09 8.98 4.80
N GLY A 79 -0.21 8.24 5.44
CA GLY A 79 -0.58 7.24 6.45
C GLY A 79 0.50 7.00 7.50
N SER A 80 1.43 7.93 7.66
CA SER A 80 2.57 7.78 8.57
C SER A 80 2.20 7.67 10.04
N GLU A 81 1.08 8.26 10.47
CA GLU A 81 0.53 8.15 11.81
C GLU A 81 0.21 6.70 12.22
N PHE A 82 0.13 5.81 11.25
CA PHE A 82 -0.23 4.42 11.47
C PHE A 82 0.97 3.47 11.56
N ALA A 83 2.18 4.01 11.54
CA ALA A 83 3.41 3.22 11.61
C ALA A 83 3.48 2.34 12.87
N SER A 84 3.08 2.86 14.03
CA SER A 84 3.05 2.12 15.28
C SER A 84 2.08 0.92 15.22
N LEU A 85 0.94 1.10 14.59
CA LEU A 85 -0.04 0.02 14.42
C LEU A 85 0.45 -1.03 13.41
N ALA A 86 1.07 -0.61 12.29
CA ALA A 86 1.71 -1.52 11.35
C ALA A 86 2.77 -2.40 12.07
N LYS A 87 3.59 -1.79 12.93
CA LYS A 87 4.57 -2.50 13.75
C LYS A 87 3.90 -3.46 14.72
N ALA A 88 2.85 -3.04 15.41
CA ALA A 88 2.08 -3.89 16.34
C ALA A 88 1.43 -5.10 15.65
N ARG A 89 1.11 -4.98 14.35
CA ARG A 89 0.62 -6.08 13.50
C ARG A 89 1.74 -6.95 12.93
N GLY A 90 2.99 -6.70 13.35
CA GLY A 90 4.17 -7.47 13.02
C GLY A 90 4.74 -7.17 11.64
N ALA A 91 4.52 -5.98 11.09
CA ALA A 91 5.19 -5.55 9.88
C ALA A 91 6.69 -5.30 10.16
N ASP A 92 7.53 -5.75 9.25
CA ASP A 92 8.97 -5.47 9.21
C ASP A 92 9.25 -4.22 8.37
N LEU A 93 8.43 -4.01 7.34
CA LEU A 93 8.46 -2.86 6.45
C LEU A 93 7.06 -2.24 6.32
N TYR A 94 7.00 -0.92 6.32
CA TYR A 94 5.77 -0.16 6.08
C TYR A 94 5.96 0.81 4.92
N LEU A 95 5.10 0.73 3.91
CA LEU A 95 5.06 1.63 2.77
C LEU A 95 3.87 2.58 2.90
N THR A 96 4.12 3.87 2.75
CA THR A 96 3.10 4.93 2.70
C THR A 96 3.59 6.09 1.84
N GLY A 97 2.89 7.22 1.82
CA GLY A 97 3.31 8.48 1.20
C GLY A 97 3.38 9.62 2.23
N ASP A 98 3.90 10.75 1.81
CA ASP A 98 3.95 12.01 2.57
C ASP A 98 4.58 11.87 3.97
N LEU A 99 5.64 11.08 4.07
CA LEU A 99 6.29 10.78 5.34
C LEU A 99 7.08 12.00 5.87
N LYS A 100 6.73 12.48 7.06
CA LYS A 100 7.43 13.55 7.75
C LYS A 100 8.65 13.06 8.50
N TYR A 101 9.60 13.97 8.75
CA TYR A 101 10.87 13.65 9.38
C TYR A 101 10.73 12.93 10.73
N HIS A 102 9.94 13.49 11.66
CA HIS A 102 9.81 12.92 13.00
C HIS A 102 9.07 11.57 13.00
N GLU A 103 8.07 11.40 12.13
CA GLU A 103 7.36 10.13 11.95
C GLU A 103 8.29 9.03 11.43
N ALA A 104 9.19 9.39 10.48
CA ALA A 104 10.23 8.49 10.00
C ALA A 104 11.23 8.11 11.10
N GLN A 105 11.63 9.08 11.94
CA GLN A 105 12.53 8.87 13.06
C GLN A 105 11.92 7.92 14.09
N ASP A 106 10.66 8.14 14.46
CA ASP A 106 9.94 7.33 15.43
C ASP A 106 9.75 5.89 14.91
N ALA A 107 9.38 5.73 13.65
CA ALA A 107 9.25 4.42 13.02
C ALA A 107 10.59 3.65 13.04
N ALA A 108 11.68 4.30 12.67
CA ALA A 108 13.01 3.72 12.71
C ALA A 108 13.45 3.33 14.13
N ALA A 109 13.13 4.18 15.14
CA ALA A 109 13.41 3.90 16.54
C ALA A 109 12.64 2.68 17.08
N MET A 110 11.44 2.41 16.56
CA MET A 110 10.66 1.20 16.84
C MET A 110 11.19 -0.06 16.12
N GLY A 111 12.25 0.06 15.33
CA GLY A 111 12.75 -1.04 14.52
C GLY A 111 11.83 -1.41 13.35
N LEU A 112 11.10 -0.46 12.81
CA LEU A 112 10.30 -0.61 11.59
C LEU A 112 11.06 0.05 10.43
N LEU A 113 11.28 -0.72 9.35
CA LEU A 113 11.73 -0.11 8.10
C LEU A 113 10.52 0.60 7.47
N ILE A 114 10.59 1.92 7.31
CA ILE A 114 9.50 2.70 6.72
C ILE A 114 9.94 3.32 5.41
N ALA A 115 9.07 3.28 4.41
CA ALA A 115 9.32 3.81 3.08
C ALA A 115 8.24 4.82 2.69
N ASP A 116 8.68 5.93 2.12
CA ASP A 116 7.86 6.94 1.49
C ASP A 116 7.91 6.74 -0.02
N GLY A 117 6.84 6.19 -0.57
CA GLY A 117 6.70 5.96 -2.01
C GLY A 117 6.07 7.12 -2.77
N GLY A 118 5.81 8.24 -2.09
CA GLY A 118 5.06 9.37 -2.64
C GLY A 118 3.55 9.10 -2.69
N HIS A 119 2.77 10.17 -2.61
CA HIS A 119 1.31 10.10 -2.62
C HIS A 119 0.80 9.49 -3.93
N PHE A 120 1.22 10.07 -5.04
CA PHE A 120 0.79 9.70 -6.37
C PHE A 120 1.03 8.21 -6.68
N TYR A 121 2.25 7.70 -6.50
CA TYR A 121 2.60 6.33 -6.86
C TYR A 121 1.92 5.28 -5.99
N THR A 122 1.65 5.61 -4.73
CA THR A 122 1.01 4.69 -3.80
C THR A 122 -0.51 4.64 -3.96
N GLU A 123 -1.12 5.66 -4.56
CA GLU A 123 -2.57 5.72 -4.80
C GLU A 123 -2.99 5.39 -6.24
N ARG A 124 -2.20 5.77 -7.26
CA ARG A 124 -2.61 5.57 -8.66
C ARG A 124 -2.91 4.11 -9.03
N VAL A 125 -2.37 3.16 -8.26
CA VAL A 125 -2.58 1.71 -8.47
C VAL A 125 -4.05 1.30 -8.35
N ILE A 126 -4.89 2.14 -7.72
CA ILE A 126 -6.33 1.87 -7.59
C ILE A 126 -7.08 2.08 -8.90
N VAL A 127 -6.60 2.98 -9.79
CA VAL A 127 -7.31 3.38 -11.01
C VAL A 127 -7.63 2.20 -11.91
N PRO A 128 -6.67 1.37 -12.36
CA PRO A 128 -6.96 0.22 -13.20
C PRO A 128 -7.83 -0.83 -12.49
N LYS A 129 -7.68 -0.98 -11.16
CA LYS A 129 -8.49 -1.92 -10.39
C LYS A 129 -9.93 -1.47 -10.26
N LEU A 130 -10.14 -0.18 -10.05
CA LEU A 130 -11.48 0.41 -10.01
C LEU A 130 -12.17 0.30 -11.38
N ALA A 131 -11.45 0.63 -12.45
CA ALA A 131 -11.96 0.52 -13.82
C ALA A 131 -12.35 -0.93 -14.16
N GLU A 132 -11.51 -1.90 -13.85
CA GLU A 132 -11.80 -3.33 -14.01
C GLU A 132 -13.08 -3.74 -13.26
N ARG A 133 -13.22 -3.30 -12.02
CA ARG A 133 -14.39 -3.59 -11.20
C ARG A 133 -15.66 -2.98 -11.76
N ILE A 134 -15.60 -1.72 -12.21
CA ILE A 134 -16.75 -1.05 -12.83
C ILE A 134 -17.16 -1.77 -14.11
N ARG A 135 -16.20 -2.16 -14.98
CA ARG A 135 -16.49 -2.93 -16.21
C ARG A 135 -17.22 -4.25 -15.88
N LYS A 136 -16.69 -5.02 -14.92
CA LYS A 136 -17.31 -6.28 -14.49
C LYS A 136 -18.74 -6.08 -13.96
N GLU A 137 -18.97 -5.04 -13.18
CA GLU A 137 -20.30 -4.76 -12.64
C GLU A 137 -21.25 -4.25 -13.72
N ALA A 138 -20.77 -3.47 -14.71
CA ALA A 138 -21.53 -3.02 -15.85
C ALA A 138 -21.98 -4.20 -16.73
N GLU A 139 -21.08 -5.12 -17.03
CA GLU A 139 -21.42 -6.36 -17.77
C GLU A 139 -22.48 -7.18 -17.05
N LYS A 140 -22.30 -7.40 -15.74
CA LYS A 140 -23.25 -8.16 -14.91
C LYS A 140 -24.65 -7.54 -14.87
N ARG A 141 -24.73 -6.21 -14.89
CA ARG A 141 -25.98 -5.46 -14.83
C ARG A 141 -26.51 -5.04 -16.19
N HIS A 142 -25.82 -5.41 -17.26
CA HIS A 142 -26.15 -5.02 -18.63
C HIS A 142 -26.26 -3.50 -18.82
N TRP A 143 -25.35 -2.74 -18.16
CA TRP A 143 -25.25 -1.30 -18.33
C TRP A 143 -24.52 -0.98 -19.65
N ASP A 144 -25.12 -0.12 -20.44
CA ASP A 144 -24.48 0.43 -21.65
C ASP A 144 -23.62 1.63 -21.24
N LEU A 145 -22.35 1.35 -20.85
CA LEU A 145 -21.39 2.39 -20.49
C LEU A 145 -19.98 1.99 -20.93
N GLU A 146 -19.21 3.00 -21.26
CA GLU A 146 -17.77 2.90 -21.53
C GLU A 146 -16.99 3.36 -20.29
N VAL A 147 -15.98 2.59 -19.90
CA VAL A 147 -15.09 2.93 -18.76
C VAL A 147 -13.71 3.31 -19.30
N LEU A 148 -13.40 4.59 -19.23
CA LEU A 148 -12.11 5.15 -19.62
C LEU A 148 -11.21 5.33 -18.39
N GLU A 149 -9.93 5.02 -18.55
CA GLU A 149 -8.91 5.24 -17.52
C GLU A 149 -8.06 6.46 -17.94
N ASP A 150 -7.90 7.41 -17.03
CA ASP A 150 -6.91 8.47 -17.23
C ASP A 150 -5.50 7.89 -16.98
N THR A 151 -4.81 7.62 -18.08
CA THR A 151 -3.41 7.16 -18.07
C THR A 151 -2.41 8.30 -18.21
N GLY A 152 -2.88 9.53 -18.41
CA GLY A 152 -2.06 10.73 -18.61
C GLY A 152 -1.74 11.48 -17.31
N ALA A 153 -2.32 11.07 -16.18
CA ALA A 153 -2.01 11.68 -14.89
C ALA A 153 -0.55 11.43 -14.50
N GLU A 154 0.14 12.49 -14.11
CA GLU A 154 1.54 12.49 -13.67
C GLU A 154 1.64 13.02 -12.23
N ASP A 155 2.74 12.68 -11.55
CA ASP A 155 3.04 13.29 -10.26
C ASP A 155 3.25 14.80 -10.44
N ILE A 156 2.64 15.59 -9.54
CA ILE A 156 2.81 17.05 -9.55
C ILE A 156 4.24 17.47 -9.14
N PHE A 157 4.97 16.58 -8.47
CA PHE A 157 6.35 16.82 -8.08
C PHE A 157 7.32 16.31 -9.15
N SER A 158 8.29 17.17 -9.50
CA SER A 158 9.41 16.81 -10.35
C SER A 158 10.63 16.49 -9.49
N HIS A 159 11.40 15.51 -9.92
CA HIS A 159 12.64 15.09 -9.25
C HIS A 159 13.86 15.50 -10.09
N LEU A 160 14.90 16.03 -9.45
CA LEU A 160 16.17 16.45 -10.08
C LEU A 160 17.17 15.29 -10.08
#